data_9b1bb0e93d2269a25c6d23df73db6940
#
_entry.id   9b1bb0e93d2269a25c6d23df73db6940
#
_cell.length_a   1.000
_cell.length_b   1.000
_cell.length_c   1.000
_cell.angle_alpha   90.00
_cell.angle_beta   90.00
_cell.angle_gamma   90.00
#
_symmetry.space_group_name_H-M   'P 1'
#
loop_
_entity.id
_entity.type
_entity.pdbx_description
1 polymer ?
#
loop_
_entity_poly.entity_id
_entity_poly.type
_entity_poly.pdbx_seq_one_letter_code
_entity_poly.pdbx_strand_id
1 'polypeptide(L)'
;VVMMMAVQVWFRLCVHVCRAGRSRVRRAGDSCLRAVLVVVLSASGALGAMGALAACGRGGDDARGGGGPSASAGSASATASPTVDLPADQAAAREAALAMPAPQKPENMDENSSEGAIATAIYFVQLYPYVYATGDLEQWKSMSRQDCLFCNSVITNVKELHESGGWADPWLHTITQTGYSDPGPGSEYSRIDILFDQEAAYKYDGTGAPPEVNESQTNTLLILAMKYEDGRWIVREGQVEENDGE
;
A
#
# COMPACT_ATOMS: atom_id res chain seq x y z
N VAL A 1 -10.63 -7.81 -8.40
CA VAL A 1 -9.81 -9.03 -8.32
C VAL A 1 -9.41 -9.49 -9.73
N VAL A 2 -10.32 -9.58 -10.70
CA VAL A 2 -10.00 -10.04 -12.07
C VAL A 2 -9.13 -9.03 -12.85
N MET A 3 -9.18 -7.74 -12.53
CA MET A 3 -8.41 -6.70 -13.23
C MET A 3 -6.96 -6.58 -12.73
N MET A 4 -6.66 -6.94 -11.48
CA MET A 4 -5.29 -6.95 -10.94
C MET A 4 -4.45 -8.14 -11.43
N MET A 5 -5.06 -9.31 -11.64
CA MET A 5 -4.35 -10.45 -12.25
C MET A 5 -3.93 -10.18 -13.71
N ALA A 6 -4.70 -9.40 -14.47
CA ALA A 6 -4.36 -9.07 -15.85
C ALA A 6 -3.11 -8.17 -15.97
N VAL A 7 -2.85 -7.30 -15.00
CA VAL A 7 -1.67 -6.40 -15.00
C VAL A 7 -0.40 -7.17 -14.67
N GLN A 8 -0.44 -8.11 -13.72
CA GLN A 8 0.73 -8.94 -13.38
C GLN A 8 1.11 -9.93 -14.50
N VAL A 9 0.13 -10.50 -15.20
CA VAL A 9 0.40 -11.38 -16.36
C VAL A 9 0.99 -10.60 -17.54
N TRP A 10 0.55 -9.36 -17.76
CA TRP A 10 1.09 -8.50 -18.82
C TRP A 10 2.53 -8.04 -18.54
N PHE A 11 2.85 -7.75 -17.26
CA PHE A 11 4.21 -7.38 -16.88
C PHE A 11 5.20 -8.55 -17.00
N ARG A 12 4.78 -9.78 -16.67
CA ARG A 12 5.58 -10.99 -16.88
C ARG A 12 5.84 -11.28 -18.37
N LEU A 13 4.87 -11.03 -19.25
CA LEU A 13 5.05 -11.25 -20.69
C LEU A 13 6.00 -10.23 -21.35
N CYS A 14 5.98 -8.97 -20.94
CA CYS A 14 6.88 -7.94 -21.48
C CYS A 14 8.34 -8.15 -21.08
N VAL A 15 8.63 -8.62 -19.87
CA VAL A 15 9.98 -8.88 -19.41
C VAL A 15 10.61 -10.09 -20.11
N HIS A 16 9.83 -11.14 -20.40
CA HIS A 16 10.36 -12.32 -21.11
C HIS A 16 10.68 -12.06 -22.60
N VAL A 17 9.92 -11.20 -23.28
CA VAL A 17 10.18 -10.84 -24.67
C VAL A 17 11.41 -9.97 -24.83
N CYS A 18 11.75 -9.11 -23.85
CA CYS A 18 12.98 -8.31 -23.89
C CYS A 18 14.25 -9.10 -23.54
N ARG A 19 14.13 -10.22 -22.79
CA ARG A 19 15.30 -11.03 -22.39
C ARG A 19 15.79 -12.00 -23.48
N ALA A 20 14.92 -12.41 -24.40
CA ALA A 20 15.26 -13.32 -25.50
C ALA A 20 16.00 -12.63 -26.68
N GLY A 21 16.12 -11.31 -26.70
CA GLY A 21 16.70 -10.52 -27.79
C GLY A 21 18.16 -10.12 -27.67
N ARG A 22 18.91 -10.55 -26.63
CA ARG A 22 20.25 -10.04 -26.35
C ARG A 22 21.40 -10.93 -26.89
N SER A 23 21.20 -11.59 -28.02
CA SER A 23 22.31 -12.15 -28.78
C SER A 23 22.21 -11.79 -30.26
N ARG A 24 23.15 -10.93 -30.73
CA ARG A 24 23.35 -10.43 -32.09
C ARG A 24 22.33 -9.38 -32.56
N VAL A 25 22.76 -8.12 -32.61
CA VAL A 25 22.92 -7.33 -33.83
C VAL A 25 23.43 -5.95 -33.44
N ARG A 26 24.65 -5.62 -33.85
CA ARG A 26 25.11 -4.23 -34.01
C ARG A 26 24.44 -3.67 -35.26
N ARG A 27 23.96 -2.43 -35.16
CA ARG A 27 23.39 -1.55 -36.19
C ARG A 27 21.92 -1.79 -36.52
N ALA A 28 21.07 -0.99 -35.92
CA ALA A 28 19.98 -0.25 -36.56
C ALA A 28 19.37 0.66 -35.48
N GLY A 29 19.73 1.93 -35.51
CA GLY A 29 19.06 2.96 -34.73
C GLY A 29 17.70 3.28 -35.35
N ASP A 30 16.82 3.86 -34.55
CA ASP A 30 15.69 4.70 -34.97
C ASP A 30 14.42 4.07 -35.55
N SER A 31 13.91 2.97 -34.98
CA SER A 31 12.55 2.55 -35.42
C SER A 31 11.60 2.07 -34.31
N CYS A 32 12.03 2.03 -33.05
CA CYS A 32 11.14 1.55 -31.95
C CYS A 32 10.31 2.65 -31.26
N LEU A 33 10.57 3.93 -31.52
CA LEU A 33 9.86 5.04 -30.83
C LEU A 33 8.57 5.50 -31.56
N ARG A 34 8.22 4.94 -32.68
CA ARG A 34 7.02 5.36 -33.45
C ARG A 34 5.81 4.43 -33.37
N ALA A 35 5.92 3.27 -32.74
CA ALA A 35 4.84 2.29 -32.69
C ALA A 35 3.91 2.40 -31.46
N VAL A 36 4.24 3.22 -30.45
CA VAL A 36 3.45 3.34 -29.21
C VAL A 36 2.41 4.48 -29.25
N LEU A 37 2.43 5.35 -30.26
CA LEU A 37 1.58 6.56 -30.29
C LEU A 37 0.29 6.44 -31.11
N VAL A 38 -0.07 5.27 -31.63
CA VAL A 38 -1.24 5.13 -32.55
C VAL A 38 -2.42 4.35 -31.93
N VAL A 39 -2.31 3.79 -30.71
CA VAL A 39 -3.40 2.95 -30.15
C VAL A 39 -4.29 3.69 -29.14
N VAL A 40 -4.02 4.95 -28.77
CA VAL A 40 -4.81 5.68 -27.72
C VAL A 40 -5.88 6.62 -28.28
N LEU A 41 -6.10 6.71 -29.59
CA LEU A 41 -6.97 7.71 -30.20
C LEU A 41 -8.22 7.17 -30.94
N SER A 42 -8.81 6.06 -30.49
CA SER A 42 -10.05 5.57 -31.10
C SER A 42 -11.03 4.95 -30.09
N ALA A 43 -11.50 5.73 -29.11
CA ALA A 43 -12.73 5.44 -28.36
C ALA A 43 -13.32 6.74 -27.78
N SER A 44 -13.73 7.66 -28.65
CA SER A 44 -14.61 8.76 -28.28
C SER A 44 -15.59 8.96 -29.40
N GLY A 45 -16.82 8.56 -29.20
CA GLY A 45 -17.91 8.85 -30.15
C GLY A 45 -19.23 8.19 -29.80
N ALA A 46 -20.18 9.06 -29.56
CA ALA A 46 -21.63 8.93 -29.68
C ALA A 46 -22.40 9.12 -28.35
N LEU A 47 -22.87 10.34 -28.09
CA LEU A 47 -24.17 10.91 -28.41
C LEU A 47 -25.35 10.36 -27.61
N GLY A 48 -26.03 11.25 -26.87
CA GLY A 48 -27.36 11.04 -26.35
C GLY A 48 -27.86 12.26 -25.57
N ALA A 49 -28.53 13.16 -26.25
CA ALA A 49 -29.12 14.39 -25.75
C ALA A 49 -30.53 14.19 -25.15
N MET A 50 -31.05 15.25 -24.50
CA MET A 50 -32.43 15.55 -24.08
C MET A 50 -32.86 14.99 -22.72
N GLY A 51 -33.32 15.82 -21.77
CA GLY A 51 -34.41 16.73 -21.77
C GLY A 51 -34.56 17.52 -20.50
N ALA A 52 -34.91 18.76 -20.68
CA ALA A 52 -35.30 19.74 -19.69
C ALA A 52 -36.73 19.48 -19.17
N LEU A 53 -37.03 20.04 -17.98
CA LEU A 53 -38.23 20.80 -17.61
C LEU A 53 -38.27 21.01 -16.09
N ALA A 54 -38.02 22.14 -15.67
CA ALA A 54 -38.71 23.23 -14.99
C ALA A 54 -39.95 22.86 -14.14
N ALA A 55 -39.94 23.28 -12.86
CA ALA A 55 -41.10 23.89 -12.23
C ALA A 55 -40.71 24.69 -10.99
N CYS A 56 -41.01 25.96 -11.04
CA CYS A 56 -41.02 26.92 -9.95
C CYS A 56 -42.20 26.64 -8.99
N GLY A 57 -41.98 26.87 -7.69
CA GLY A 57 -43.05 27.00 -6.70
C GLY A 57 -42.63 27.96 -5.61
N ARG A 58 -43.33 29.11 -5.60
CA ARG A 58 -43.08 30.33 -4.80
C ARG A 58 -44.15 30.46 -3.73
N GLY A 59 -43.77 31.04 -2.56
CA GLY A 59 -44.70 31.64 -1.58
C GLY A 59 -44.75 30.83 -0.28
N GLY A 60 -44.61 31.51 0.83
CA GLY A 60 -45.26 32.51 1.51
C GLY A 60 -44.79 32.62 2.95
N ASP A 61 -44.76 33.82 3.44
CA ASP A 61 -44.39 34.32 4.74
C ASP A 61 -45.32 33.83 5.88
N ASP A 62 -44.82 33.75 7.09
CA ASP A 62 -45.23 34.49 8.27
C ASP A 62 -44.94 33.80 9.63
N ALA A 63 -44.24 34.57 10.42
CA ALA A 63 -44.44 34.92 11.85
C ALA A 63 -44.25 33.92 13.02
N ARG A 64 -43.26 34.31 13.83
CA ARG A 64 -43.24 34.40 15.32
C ARG A 64 -43.62 33.23 16.20
N GLY A 65 -42.65 32.88 17.07
CA GLY A 65 -42.95 32.28 18.38
C GLY A 65 -41.73 31.69 19.04
N GLY A 66 -41.24 32.32 20.10
CA GLY A 66 -40.08 31.99 20.88
C GLY A 66 -40.15 30.70 21.67
N GLY A 67 -39.00 30.25 22.17
CA GLY A 67 -38.92 29.30 23.29
C GLY A 67 -37.71 28.41 23.26
N GLY A 68 -36.74 28.68 24.13
CA GLY A 68 -35.96 27.78 24.88
C GLY A 68 -34.93 26.83 24.23
N PRO A 69 -33.67 26.82 24.71
CA PRO A 69 -32.70 25.87 24.27
C PRO A 69 -32.91 24.51 24.97
N SER A 70 -33.39 23.53 24.24
CA SER A 70 -33.36 22.16 24.69
C SER A 70 -32.12 21.50 24.07
N ALA A 71 -31.10 21.30 24.85
CA ALA A 71 -29.94 20.50 24.49
C ALA A 71 -30.38 19.05 24.32
N SER A 72 -30.64 18.66 23.08
CA SER A 72 -30.80 17.27 22.71
C SER A 72 -29.41 16.70 22.47
N ALA A 73 -28.91 15.96 23.46
CA ALA A 73 -27.76 15.10 23.28
C ALA A 73 -28.08 14.10 22.17
N GLY A 74 -27.58 14.38 20.97
CA GLY A 74 -27.57 13.45 19.87
C GLY A 74 -26.68 12.26 20.24
N SER A 75 -27.30 11.16 20.67
CA SER A 75 -26.66 9.85 20.71
C SER A 75 -26.22 9.55 19.27
N ALA A 76 -24.93 9.65 19.02
CA ALA A 76 -24.35 9.08 17.81
C ALA A 76 -24.60 7.57 17.91
N SER A 77 -25.62 7.09 17.20
CA SER A 77 -25.76 5.67 16.92
C SER A 77 -24.54 5.24 16.13
N ALA A 78 -23.56 4.63 16.80
CA ALA A 78 -22.54 3.86 16.13
C ALA A 78 -23.29 2.81 15.31
N THR A 79 -23.25 2.93 14.00
CA THR A 79 -23.72 1.91 13.07
C THR A 79 -22.84 0.70 13.34
N ALA A 80 -23.36 -0.30 14.07
CA ALA A 80 -22.69 -1.56 14.27
C ALA A 80 -22.50 -2.17 12.88
N SER A 81 -21.26 -2.32 12.46
CA SER A 81 -20.92 -3.17 11.31
C SER A 81 -21.54 -4.54 11.53
N PRO A 82 -22.07 -5.23 10.50
CA PRO A 82 -22.65 -6.53 10.64
C PRO A 82 -21.59 -7.45 11.27
N THR A 83 -21.87 -7.97 12.45
CA THR A 83 -21.00 -8.93 13.14
C THR A 83 -21.15 -10.24 12.37
N VAL A 84 -20.18 -10.55 11.52
CA VAL A 84 -20.08 -11.90 10.94
C VAL A 84 -19.67 -12.84 12.07
N ASP A 85 -20.42 -13.91 12.30
CA ASP A 85 -20.06 -14.97 13.25
C ASP A 85 -18.88 -15.75 12.67
N LEU A 86 -17.67 -15.37 13.07
CA LEU A 86 -16.45 -16.07 12.71
C LEU A 86 -16.35 -17.42 13.43
N PRO A 87 -15.74 -18.46 12.83
CA PRO A 87 -15.29 -19.64 13.54
C PRO A 87 -14.46 -19.26 14.78
N ALA A 88 -14.59 -20.01 15.87
CA ALA A 88 -13.97 -19.65 17.15
C ALA A 88 -12.45 -19.51 17.09
N ASP A 89 -11.78 -20.34 16.27
CA ASP A 89 -10.35 -20.26 15.98
C ASP A 89 -9.97 -18.99 15.23
N GLN A 90 -10.76 -18.60 14.23
CA GLN A 90 -10.53 -17.35 13.48
C GLN A 90 -10.82 -16.12 14.35
N ALA A 91 -11.84 -16.17 15.21
CA ALA A 91 -12.12 -15.09 16.14
C ALA A 91 -10.95 -14.86 17.12
N ALA A 92 -10.38 -15.94 17.66
CA ALA A 92 -9.19 -15.87 18.51
C ALA A 92 -7.93 -15.37 17.76
N ALA A 93 -7.72 -15.84 16.53
CA ALA A 93 -6.62 -15.38 15.67
C ALA A 93 -6.73 -13.88 15.37
N ARG A 94 -7.94 -13.39 15.05
CA ARG A 94 -8.22 -11.97 14.85
C ARG A 94 -7.91 -11.12 16.08
N GLU A 95 -8.36 -11.57 17.26
CA GLU A 95 -8.09 -10.87 18.52
C GLU A 95 -6.58 -10.77 18.76
N ALA A 96 -5.83 -11.86 18.56
CA ALA A 96 -4.39 -11.88 18.70
C ALA A 96 -3.68 -10.96 17.68
N ALA A 97 -4.14 -10.95 16.43
CA ALA A 97 -3.59 -10.08 15.38
C ALA A 97 -3.80 -8.60 15.70
N LEU A 98 -5.02 -8.22 16.09
CA LEU A 98 -5.33 -6.82 16.44
C LEU A 98 -4.62 -6.35 17.72
N ALA A 99 -4.23 -7.28 18.60
CA ALA A 99 -3.44 -7.00 19.82
C ALA A 99 -1.92 -7.05 19.59
N MET A 100 -1.44 -7.23 18.34
CA MET A 100 0.00 -7.25 18.05
C MET A 100 0.65 -5.96 18.53
N PRO A 101 1.74 -6.03 19.34
CA PRO A 101 2.44 -4.83 19.77
C PRO A 101 3.20 -4.20 18.60
N ALA A 102 3.26 -2.87 18.57
CA ALA A 102 4.06 -2.14 17.60
C ALA A 102 5.55 -2.51 17.74
N PRO A 103 6.31 -2.60 16.64
CA PRO A 103 7.74 -2.81 16.69
C PRO A 103 8.42 -1.69 17.50
N GLN A 104 9.51 -2.03 18.19
CA GLN A 104 10.27 -1.03 18.95
C GLN A 104 11.05 -0.14 17.98
N LYS A 105 10.95 1.20 18.20
CA LYS A 105 11.73 2.18 17.45
C LYS A 105 13.20 2.09 17.83
N PRO A 106 14.12 1.94 16.86
CA PRO A 106 15.55 2.05 17.14
C PRO A 106 15.92 3.45 17.68
N GLU A 107 16.81 3.52 18.65
CA GLU A 107 17.22 4.79 19.25
C GLU A 107 17.92 5.74 18.28
N ASN A 108 18.65 5.18 17.30
CA ASN A 108 19.44 5.91 16.31
C ASN A 108 18.72 6.20 15.00
N MET A 109 17.42 5.84 14.86
CA MET A 109 16.71 6.01 13.58
C MET A 109 16.57 7.46 13.13
N ASP A 110 16.67 8.42 14.05
CA ASP A 110 16.58 9.86 13.75
C ASP A 110 17.95 10.52 13.49
N GLU A 111 19.04 9.73 13.49
CA GLU A 111 20.37 10.23 13.16
C GLU A 111 20.55 10.42 11.65
N ASN A 112 21.14 11.55 11.26
CA ASN A 112 21.55 11.79 9.87
C ASN A 112 22.87 11.07 9.56
N SER A 113 22.79 9.74 9.50
CA SER A 113 23.92 8.85 9.26
C SER A 113 23.47 7.62 8.46
N SER A 114 24.41 6.85 7.89
CA SER A 114 24.14 5.57 7.25
C SER A 114 23.48 4.57 8.21
N GLU A 115 23.92 4.57 9.46
CA GLU A 115 23.38 3.73 10.52
C GLU A 115 21.93 4.10 10.86
N GLY A 116 21.63 5.40 10.93
CA GLY A 116 20.27 5.91 11.12
C GLY A 116 19.35 5.55 9.96
N ALA A 117 19.83 5.68 8.72
CA ALA A 117 19.09 5.26 7.53
C ALA A 117 18.75 3.76 7.54
N ILE A 118 19.75 2.91 7.86
CA ILE A 118 19.56 1.46 7.96
C ILE A 118 18.60 1.11 9.09
N ALA A 119 18.76 1.71 10.27
CA ALA A 119 17.86 1.49 11.41
C ALA A 119 16.41 1.84 11.07
N THR A 120 16.21 2.98 10.39
CA THR A 120 14.89 3.41 9.90
C THR A 120 14.30 2.43 8.89
N ALA A 121 15.12 1.95 7.95
CA ALA A 121 14.69 0.98 6.92
C ALA A 121 14.29 -0.37 7.55
N ILE A 122 15.05 -0.88 8.50
CA ILE A 122 14.70 -2.11 9.25
C ILE A 122 13.38 -1.92 9.98
N TYR A 123 13.21 -0.82 10.71
CA TYR A 123 11.97 -0.51 11.39
C TYR A 123 10.78 -0.43 10.44
N PHE A 124 10.97 0.18 9.27
CA PHE A 124 9.94 0.25 8.22
C PHE A 124 9.53 -1.14 7.70
N VAL A 125 10.49 -2.05 7.50
CA VAL A 125 10.21 -3.45 7.13
C VAL A 125 9.44 -4.18 8.23
N GLN A 126 9.78 -3.94 9.50
CA GLN A 126 9.08 -4.55 10.64
C GLN A 126 7.67 -4.00 10.85
N LEU A 127 7.39 -2.78 10.40
CA LEU A 127 6.02 -2.23 10.40
C LEU A 127 5.10 -2.93 9.40
N TYR A 128 5.61 -3.57 8.36
CA TYR A 128 4.79 -4.17 7.32
C TYR A 128 3.84 -5.27 7.88
N PRO A 129 4.31 -6.31 8.59
CA PRO A 129 3.39 -7.27 9.22
C PRO A 129 2.48 -6.62 10.27
N TYR A 130 2.97 -5.65 11.02
CA TYR A 130 2.19 -4.93 12.03
C TYR A 130 0.96 -4.22 11.44
N VAL A 131 1.14 -3.47 10.33
CA VAL A 131 0.02 -2.74 9.73
C VAL A 131 -1.02 -3.67 9.12
N TYR A 132 -0.62 -4.83 8.59
CA TYR A 132 -1.56 -5.82 8.08
C TYR A 132 -2.31 -6.57 9.19
N ALA A 133 -1.66 -6.80 10.32
CA ALA A 133 -2.29 -7.44 11.48
C ALA A 133 -3.27 -6.50 12.18
N THR A 134 -2.87 -5.25 12.44
CA THR A 134 -3.61 -4.32 13.31
C THR A 134 -4.47 -3.30 12.58
N GLY A 135 -4.13 -2.97 11.33
CA GLY A 135 -4.73 -1.83 10.59
C GLY A 135 -4.19 -0.47 11.00
N ASP A 136 -3.28 -0.40 11.98
CA ASP A 136 -2.68 0.86 12.43
C ASP A 136 -1.61 1.34 11.44
N LEU A 137 -1.95 2.38 10.71
CA LEU A 137 -1.13 2.97 9.65
C LEU A 137 -0.41 4.25 10.09
N GLU A 138 -0.45 4.65 11.36
CA GLU A 138 0.07 5.95 11.79
C GLU A 138 1.58 6.08 11.51
N GLN A 139 2.37 5.14 12.02
CA GLN A 139 3.82 5.16 11.83
C GLN A 139 4.22 4.97 10.36
N TRP A 140 3.58 4.03 9.66
CA TRP A 140 3.83 3.81 8.24
C TRP A 140 3.67 5.09 7.41
N LYS A 141 2.55 5.80 7.60
CA LYS A 141 2.26 7.07 6.92
C LYS A 141 3.24 8.17 7.31
N SER A 142 3.63 8.25 8.60
CA SER A 142 4.56 9.28 9.08
C SER A 142 5.96 9.15 8.48
N MET A 143 6.35 7.94 8.08
CA MET A 143 7.64 7.61 7.47
C MET A 143 7.60 7.62 5.95
N SER A 144 6.44 7.79 5.34
CA SER A 144 6.22 7.68 3.90
C SER A 144 5.97 9.04 3.26
N ARG A 145 6.59 9.31 2.12
CA ARG A 145 6.18 10.46 1.30
C ARG A 145 4.80 10.22 0.70
N GLN A 146 4.05 11.30 0.52
CA GLN A 146 2.68 11.25 -0.02
C GLN A 146 2.61 10.70 -1.45
N ASP A 147 3.67 10.88 -2.24
CA ASP A 147 3.78 10.44 -3.63
C ASP A 147 4.53 9.10 -3.79
N CYS A 148 4.89 8.40 -2.69
CA CYS A 148 5.46 7.07 -2.70
C CYS A 148 4.44 6.03 -3.17
N LEU A 149 4.63 5.43 -4.35
CA LEU A 149 3.69 4.45 -4.91
C LEU A 149 3.67 3.15 -4.08
N PHE A 150 4.84 2.64 -3.72
CA PHE A 150 4.97 1.46 -2.85
C PHE A 150 4.25 1.68 -1.51
N CYS A 151 4.54 2.81 -0.83
CA CYS A 151 3.96 3.09 0.47
C CYS A 151 2.43 3.21 0.41
N ASN A 152 1.90 3.89 -0.63
CA ASN A 152 0.47 4.08 -0.82
C ASN A 152 -0.25 2.79 -1.20
N SER A 153 0.41 1.86 -1.92
CA SER A 153 -0.18 0.55 -2.20
C SER A 153 -0.42 -0.24 -0.92
N VAL A 154 0.54 -0.23 0.01
CA VAL A 154 0.37 -0.85 1.34
C VAL A 154 -0.77 -0.20 2.11
N ILE A 155 -0.82 1.14 2.16
CA ILE A 155 -1.91 1.89 2.83
C ILE A 155 -3.28 1.49 2.27
N THR A 156 -3.41 1.38 0.95
CA THR A 156 -4.66 1.01 0.29
C THR A 156 -5.05 -0.42 0.62
N ASN A 157 -4.12 -1.37 0.46
CA ASN A 157 -4.38 -2.78 0.71
C ASN A 157 -4.76 -3.06 2.18
N VAL A 158 -4.07 -2.42 3.13
CA VAL A 158 -4.39 -2.55 4.57
C VAL A 158 -5.77 -1.98 4.88
N LYS A 159 -6.11 -0.82 4.34
CA LYS A 159 -7.44 -0.22 4.53
C LYS A 159 -8.54 -1.13 3.97
N GLU A 160 -8.41 -1.57 2.72
CA GLU A 160 -9.38 -2.45 2.08
C GLU A 160 -9.57 -3.75 2.87
N LEU A 161 -8.48 -4.34 3.38
CA LEU A 161 -8.52 -5.54 4.21
C LEU A 161 -9.33 -5.30 5.49
N HIS A 162 -8.99 -4.27 6.27
CA HIS A 162 -9.65 -4.01 7.55
C HIS A 162 -11.07 -3.46 7.41
N GLU A 163 -11.36 -2.67 6.38
CA GLU A 163 -12.69 -2.17 6.07
C GLU A 163 -13.65 -3.32 5.68
N SER A 164 -13.13 -4.39 5.08
CA SER A 164 -13.92 -5.61 4.83
C SER A 164 -14.10 -6.51 6.05
N GLY A 165 -13.50 -6.16 7.20
CA GLY A 165 -13.48 -6.97 8.42
C GLY A 165 -12.37 -8.02 8.48
N GLY A 166 -11.47 -8.00 7.48
CA GLY A 166 -10.33 -8.91 7.38
C GLY A 166 -9.15 -8.49 8.26
N TRP A 167 -8.15 -9.34 8.30
CA TRP A 167 -6.87 -9.14 9.00
C TRP A 167 -5.82 -10.10 8.44
N ALA A 168 -4.57 -9.95 8.87
CA ALA A 168 -3.54 -10.98 8.68
C ALA A 168 -3.00 -11.44 10.03
N ASP A 169 -2.69 -12.73 10.17
CA ASP A 169 -1.99 -13.22 11.34
C ASP A 169 -0.59 -12.58 11.40
N PRO A 170 -0.03 -12.32 12.60
CA PRO A 170 1.34 -11.84 12.71
C PRO A 170 2.34 -12.81 12.07
N TRP A 171 3.29 -12.27 11.32
CA TRP A 171 4.44 -13.02 10.79
C TRP A 171 5.73 -12.24 10.98
N LEU A 172 6.87 -12.87 10.79
CA LEU A 172 8.18 -12.26 10.99
C LEU A 172 8.91 -12.02 9.68
N HIS A 173 9.64 -10.91 9.65
CA HIS A 173 10.72 -10.65 8.72
C HIS A 173 12.05 -10.78 9.45
N THR A 174 12.88 -11.74 9.03
CA THR A 174 14.23 -11.91 9.56
C THR A 174 15.22 -11.22 8.64
N ILE A 175 15.78 -10.08 9.09
CA ILE A 175 16.77 -9.34 8.31
C ILE A 175 18.08 -10.13 8.28
N THR A 176 18.56 -10.43 7.08
CA THR A 176 19.80 -11.21 6.86
C THR A 176 20.97 -10.34 6.42
N GLN A 177 20.70 -9.26 5.66
CA GLN A 177 21.73 -8.33 5.21
C GLN A 177 21.15 -6.93 4.99
N THR A 178 21.99 -5.92 5.19
CA THR A 178 21.66 -4.52 4.90
C THR A 178 22.76 -3.85 4.11
N GLY A 179 22.41 -2.88 3.27
CA GLY A 179 23.34 -2.05 2.52
C GLY A 179 22.90 -0.60 2.51
N TYR A 180 23.85 0.33 2.45
CA TYR A 180 23.62 1.76 2.29
C TYR A 180 24.49 2.29 1.15
N SER A 181 23.91 3.18 0.35
CA SER A 181 24.62 3.92 -0.68
C SER A 181 24.19 5.39 -0.63
N ASP A 182 25.18 6.28 -0.65
CA ASP A 182 24.94 7.72 -0.76
C ASP A 182 24.18 8.09 -2.04
N PRO A 183 23.52 9.27 -2.07
CA PRO A 183 22.89 9.77 -3.28
C PRO A 183 23.86 9.80 -4.46
N GLY A 184 23.51 9.13 -5.55
CA GLY A 184 24.27 9.15 -6.79
C GLY A 184 24.16 10.48 -7.53
N PRO A 185 24.93 10.68 -8.63
CA PRO A 185 24.85 11.88 -9.45
C PRO A 185 23.42 12.17 -9.93
N GLY A 186 22.90 13.35 -9.60
CA GLY A 186 21.54 13.77 -9.97
C GLY A 186 20.41 13.18 -9.11
N SER A 187 20.72 12.41 -8.09
CA SER A 187 19.77 11.93 -7.06
C SER A 187 19.94 12.72 -5.76
N GLU A 188 18.86 12.93 -5.04
CA GLU A 188 18.86 13.47 -3.68
C GLU A 188 18.47 12.41 -2.63
N TYR A 189 18.35 11.14 -3.06
CA TYR A 189 17.93 10.01 -2.25
C TYR A 189 19.08 9.02 -2.07
N SER A 190 19.29 8.61 -0.82
CA SER A 190 20.13 7.46 -0.49
C SER A 190 19.39 6.18 -0.85
N ARG A 191 20.13 5.16 -1.25
CA ARG A 191 19.62 3.81 -1.48
C ARG A 191 19.94 2.94 -0.26
N ILE A 192 18.91 2.27 0.27
CA ILE A 192 19.03 1.30 1.35
C ILE A 192 18.54 -0.05 0.82
N ASP A 193 19.40 -1.05 0.90
CA ASP A 193 19.10 -2.43 0.51
C ASP A 193 18.86 -3.24 1.79
N ILE A 194 17.70 -3.91 1.87
CA ILE A 194 17.35 -4.80 2.98
C ILE A 194 17.07 -6.18 2.41
N LEU A 195 17.92 -7.14 2.74
CA LEU A 195 17.71 -8.55 2.44
C LEU A 195 17.07 -9.22 3.66
N PHE A 196 15.98 -9.94 3.46
CA PHE A 196 15.29 -10.60 4.55
C PHE A 196 14.61 -11.89 4.11
N ASP A 197 14.36 -12.76 5.09
CA ASP A 197 13.49 -13.92 4.97
C ASP A 197 12.13 -13.57 5.55
N GLN A 198 11.06 -14.03 4.92
CA GLN A 198 9.68 -13.85 5.35
C GLN A 198 9.06 -15.19 5.70
N GLU A 199 8.41 -15.28 6.87
CA GLU A 199 7.56 -16.40 7.20
C GLU A 199 6.29 -16.42 6.36
N ALA A 200 5.60 -17.58 6.29
CA ALA A 200 4.29 -17.65 5.66
C ALA A 200 3.28 -16.71 6.37
N ALA A 201 2.53 -15.96 5.58
CA ALA A 201 1.53 -15.05 6.08
C ALA A 201 0.12 -15.53 5.72
N TYR A 202 -0.79 -15.54 6.70
CA TYR A 202 -2.17 -15.97 6.55
C TYR A 202 -3.08 -14.75 6.59
N LYS A 203 -3.81 -14.50 5.50
CA LYS A 203 -4.70 -13.34 5.36
C LYS A 203 -6.16 -13.80 5.30
N TYR A 204 -6.99 -13.27 6.16
CA TYR A 204 -8.41 -13.56 6.30
C TYR A 204 -9.25 -12.41 5.73
N ASP A 205 -10.32 -12.73 5.05
CA ASP A 205 -11.24 -11.73 4.46
C ASP A 205 -12.37 -11.29 5.40
N GLY A 206 -12.43 -11.86 6.61
CA GLY A 206 -13.46 -11.56 7.60
C GLY A 206 -14.80 -12.28 7.38
N THR A 207 -14.93 -13.17 6.38
CA THR A 207 -16.18 -13.89 6.08
C THR A 207 -16.30 -15.25 6.78
N GLY A 208 -15.23 -15.73 7.42
CA GLY A 208 -15.11 -17.08 7.96
C GLY A 208 -14.59 -18.12 6.96
N ALA A 209 -14.26 -17.70 5.74
CA ALA A 209 -13.58 -18.54 4.75
C ALA A 209 -12.15 -18.90 5.20
N PRO A 210 -11.55 -19.99 4.66
CA PRO A 210 -10.14 -20.28 4.89
C PRO A 210 -9.24 -19.10 4.45
N PRO A 211 -8.10 -18.85 5.14
CA PRO A 211 -7.22 -17.74 4.80
C PRO A 211 -6.56 -17.93 3.43
N GLU A 212 -6.25 -16.83 2.78
CA GLU A 212 -5.27 -16.76 1.72
C GLU A 212 -3.87 -16.95 2.33
N VAL A 213 -3.06 -17.83 1.76
CA VAL A 213 -1.70 -18.12 2.24
C VAL A 213 -0.69 -17.50 1.29
N ASN A 214 0.14 -16.60 1.82
CA ASN A 214 1.37 -16.19 1.16
C ASN A 214 2.49 -17.06 1.70
N GLU A 215 3.06 -17.89 0.87
CA GLU A 215 4.13 -18.82 1.25
C GLU A 215 5.34 -18.07 1.80
N SER A 216 6.13 -18.74 2.63
CA SER A 216 7.40 -18.21 3.12
C SER A 216 8.35 -17.93 1.95
N GLN A 217 9.14 -16.87 2.07
CA GLN A 217 10.13 -16.47 1.08
C GLN A 217 11.47 -16.28 1.74
N THR A 218 12.54 -16.58 1.02
CA THR A 218 13.92 -16.37 1.48
C THR A 218 14.65 -15.45 0.52
N ASN A 219 15.63 -14.69 1.06
CA ASN A 219 16.46 -13.77 0.27
C ASN A 219 15.64 -12.73 -0.52
N THR A 220 14.53 -12.26 0.03
CA THR A 220 13.77 -11.16 -0.57
C THR A 220 14.56 -9.87 -0.41
N LEU A 221 14.80 -9.16 -1.52
CA LEU A 221 15.48 -7.87 -1.52
C LEU A 221 14.47 -6.74 -1.62
N LEU A 222 14.39 -5.91 -0.58
CA LEU A 222 13.70 -4.61 -0.64
C LEU A 222 14.73 -3.50 -0.82
N ILE A 223 14.56 -2.72 -1.85
CA ILE A 223 15.34 -1.52 -2.14
C ILE A 223 14.48 -0.31 -1.76
N LEU A 224 14.99 0.53 -0.86
CA LEU A 224 14.34 1.78 -0.47
C LEU A 224 15.13 2.99 -0.95
N ALA A 225 14.45 3.95 -1.58
CA ALA A 225 14.95 5.29 -1.79
C ALA A 225 14.51 6.17 -0.61
N MET A 226 15.46 6.68 0.16
CA MET A 226 15.20 7.43 1.38
C MET A 226 15.96 8.76 1.39
N LYS A 227 15.39 9.75 2.11
CA LYS A 227 16.02 11.05 2.30
C LYS A 227 15.89 11.48 3.76
N TYR A 228 16.97 12.06 4.28
CA TYR A 228 16.92 12.72 5.57
C TYR A 228 16.37 14.14 5.41
N GLU A 229 15.22 14.40 6.02
CA GLU A 229 14.55 15.70 5.99
C GLU A 229 13.78 15.92 7.31
N ASP A 230 13.75 17.14 7.77
CA ASP A 230 13.04 17.55 9.01
C ASP A 230 13.43 16.70 10.23
N GLY A 231 14.71 16.33 10.35
CA GLY A 231 15.25 15.60 11.49
C GLY A 231 14.97 14.09 11.49
N ARG A 232 14.57 13.51 10.37
CA ARG A 232 14.27 12.07 10.25
C ARG A 232 14.45 11.53 8.83
N TRP A 233 14.57 10.23 8.70
CA TRP A 233 14.59 9.54 7.41
C TRP A 233 13.16 9.28 6.91
N ILE A 234 12.90 9.63 5.64
CA ILE A 234 11.60 9.46 4.96
C ILE A 234 11.77 8.56 3.75
N VAL A 235 10.89 7.56 3.62
CA VAL A 235 10.82 6.67 2.46
C VAL A 235 10.15 7.40 1.30
N ARG A 236 10.90 7.54 0.20
CA ARG A 236 10.44 8.16 -1.04
C ARG A 236 9.81 7.13 -1.98
N GLU A 237 10.40 5.92 -2.05
CA GLU A 237 9.92 4.83 -2.88
C GLU A 237 10.50 3.51 -2.38
N GLY A 238 9.86 2.40 -2.72
CA GLY A 238 10.30 1.05 -2.44
C GLY A 238 10.11 0.12 -3.63
N GLN A 239 11.04 -0.81 -3.81
CA GLN A 239 10.98 -1.85 -4.83
C GLN A 239 11.36 -3.18 -4.21
N VAL A 240 10.51 -4.19 -4.38
CA VAL A 240 10.82 -5.57 -4.00
C VAL A 240 11.37 -6.29 -5.23
N GLU A 241 12.52 -6.93 -5.07
CA GLU A 241 13.10 -7.85 -6.06
C GLU A 241 13.04 -9.26 -5.47
N GLU A 242 12.28 -10.14 -6.12
CA GLU A 242 12.31 -11.56 -5.80
C GLU A 242 13.60 -12.14 -6.40
N ASN A 243 14.46 -12.72 -5.57
CA ASN A 243 15.55 -13.54 -6.05
C ASN A 243 14.95 -14.87 -6.51
N ASP A 244 14.68 -14.99 -7.79
CA ASP A 244 14.44 -16.29 -8.43
C ASP A 244 15.78 -17.05 -8.28
N GLY A 245 15.91 -17.82 -7.20
CA GLY A 245 17.14 -18.55 -6.87
C GLY A 245 17.62 -19.38 -8.06
N GLU A 246 18.75 -18.95 -8.68
CA GLU A 246 19.52 -19.75 -9.61
C GLU A 246 20.33 -20.81 -8.85
#